data_049654e3c6b8246cb98884c39b8d2944
#
_entry.id   049654e3c6b8246cb98884c39b8d2944
#
_cell.length_a   1.000
_cell.length_b   1.000
_cell.length_c   1.000
_cell.angle_alpha   90.00
_cell.angle_beta   90.00
_cell.angle_gamma   90.00
#
_symmetry.space_group_name_H-M   'P 1'
#
loop_
_entity.id
_entity.type
_entity.pdbx_description
1 polymer ?
#
loop_
_entity_poly.entity_id
_entity_poly.type
_entity_poly.pdbx_seq_one_letter_code
_entity_poly.pdbx_strand_id
1 'polypeptide(L)'
;MDYRMYDKGAPAGENVVELIAQHLREQGQVKTGKLILDFVGFEGAAGTTFTLNNQEDKMMIPNCGHFITPHYGDGYMKIHSLVFDNDFTGNIYYII
;
A
#
# COMPACT_ATOMS: atom_id res chain seq x y z
N MET A 1 -0.22 17.58 -0.87
CA MET A 1 -0.58 16.21 -0.40
C MET A 1 -1.76 15.72 -1.22
N ASP A 2 -1.57 14.66 -1.99
CA ASP A 2 -2.59 14.12 -2.86
C ASP A 2 -3.09 12.78 -2.33
N TYR A 3 -4.40 12.67 -2.18
CA TYR A 3 -5.06 11.43 -1.82
C TYR A 3 -5.49 10.70 -3.10
N ARG A 4 -5.02 9.49 -3.29
CA ARG A 4 -5.19 8.74 -4.55
C ARG A 4 -5.61 7.30 -4.30
N MET A 5 -6.12 6.66 -5.35
CA MET A 5 -6.53 5.26 -5.32
C MET A 5 -5.79 4.46 -6.38
N TYR A 6 -5.38 3.24 -6.01
CA TYR A 6 -4.79 2.26 -6.92
C TYR A 6 -5.67 1.02 -6.91
N ASP A 7 -6.21 0.64 -8.06
CA ASP A 7 -7.16 -0.46 -8.18
C ASP A 7 -6.74 -1.51 -9.22
N LYS A 8 -5.46 -1.55 -9.59
CA LYS A 8 -4.96 -2.44 -10.65
C LYS A 8 -4.63 -3.85 -10.18
N GLY A 9 -4.80 -4.13 -8.90
CA GLY A 9 -4.43 -5.39 -8.31
C GLY A 9 -2.95 -5.46 -7.93
N ALA A 10 -2.64 -6.38 -7.03
CA ALA A 10 -1.28 -6.57 -6.54
C ALA A 10 -0.98 -8.07 -6.49
N PRO A 11 -0.11 -8.58 -7.39
CA PRO A 11 0.30 -9.98 -7.34
C PRO A 11 1.00 -10.32 -6.04
N ALA A 12 0.84 -11.56 -5.59
CA ALA A 12 1.49 -12.06 -4.40
C ALA A 12 3.01 -11.88 -4.48
N GLY A 13 3.62 -11.43 -3.40
CA GLY A 13 5.07 -11.29 -3.31
C GLY A 13 5.65 -10.04 -3.93
N GLU A 14 4.86 -9.22 -4.63
CA GLU A 14 5.36 -7.98 -5.21
C GLU A 14 5.14 -6.80 -4.29
N ASN A 15 6.09 -5.87 -4.28
CA ASN A 15 5.98 -4.65 -3.48
C ASN A 15 4.99 -3.69 -4.14
N VAL A 16 3.86 -3.47 -3.47
CA VAL A 16 2.79 -2.60 -3.97
C VAL A 16 3.28 -1.16 -4.17
N VAL A 17 4.19 -0.68 -3.34
CA VAL A 17 4.73 0.68 -3.48
C VAL A 17 5.45 0.83 -4.82
N GLU A 18 6.17 -0.21 -5.25
CA GLU A 18 6.82 -0.21 -6.57
C GLU A 18 5.80 -0.28 -7.71
N LEU A 19 4.71 -1.02 -7.54
CA LEU A 19 3.64 -1.08 -8.53
C LEU A 19 2.98 0.30 -8.70
N ILE A 20 2.72 0.99 -7.59
CA ILE A 20 2.17 2.35 -7.61
C ILE A 20 3.17 3.31 -8.26
N ALA A 21 4.45 3.19 -7.94
CA ALA A 21 5.49 4.04 -8.51
C ALA A 21 5.56 3.88 -10.04
N GLN A 22 5.50 2.65 -10.53
CA GLN A 22 5.49 2.38 -11.96
C GLN A 22 4.25 2.97 -12.63
N HIS A 23 3.09 2.80 -12.02
CA HIS A 23 1.83 3.35 -12.52
C HIS A 23 1.92 4.89 -12.63
N LEU A 24 2.47 5.56 -11.63
CA LEU A 24 2.64 7.02 -11.64
C LEU A 24 3.65 7.47 -12.69
N ARG A 25 4.72 6.70 -12.89
CA ARG A 25 5.70 7.00 -13.96
C ARG A 25 5.06 6.90 -15.35
N GLU A 26 4.24 5.90 -15.57
CA GLU A 26 3.52 5.74 -16.84
C GLU A 26 2.59 6.91 -17.12
N GLN A 27 2.07 7.54 -16.07
CA GLN A 27 1.23 8.73 -16.18
C GLN A 27 2.02 10.03 -16.16
N GLY A 28 3.36 9.97 -16.09
CA GLY A 28 4.20 11.16 -16.06
C GLY A 28 4.17 11.93 -14.75
N GLN A 29 3.65 11.35 -13.68
CA GLN A 29 3.47 12.04 -12.40
C GLN A 29 4.66 11.91 -11.46
N VAL A 30 5.47 10.87 -11.64
CA VAL A 30 6.70 10.63 -10.89
C VAL A 30 7.78 10.32 -11.90
N LYS A 31 8.90 11.02 -11.87
CA LYS A 31 9.95 10.88 -12.88
C LYS A 31 10.95 9.80 -12.56
N THR A 32 11.62 9.92 -11.42
CA THR A 32 12.67 8.99 -10.98
C THR A 32 12.70 8.92 -9.47
N GLY A 33 13.41 7.93 -8.97
CA GLY A 33 13.62 7.78 -7.54
C GLY A 33 12.67 6.80 -6.90
N LYS A 34 12.92 6.57 -5.62
CA LYS A 34 12.14 5.63 -4.81
C LYS A 34 10.92 6.34 -4.25
N LEU A 35 9.75 5.76 -4.47
CA LEU A 35 8.51 6.29 -3.92
C LEU A 35 8.38 5.88 -2.44
N ILE A 36 7.95 6.84 -1.62
CA ILE A 36 7.59 6.60 -0.23
C ILE A 36 6.20 7.19 -0.03
N LEU A 37 5.29 6.37 0.49
CA LEU A 37 3.93 6.81 0.75
C LEU A 37 3.81 7.34 2.17
N ASP A 38 3.06 8.42 2.33
CA ASP A 38 2.80 8.99 3.66
C ASP A 38 1.68 8.26 4.38
N PHE A 39 0.86 7.53 3.65
CA PHE A 39 -0.29 6.81 4.17
C PHE A 39 -0.64 5.70 3.20
N VAL A 40 -1.09 4.57 3.72
CA VAL A 40 -1.75 3.57 2.91
C VAL A 40 -2.94 3.01 3.66
N GLY A 41 -4.03 2.84 2.93
CA GLY A 41 -5.20 2.13 3.41
C GLY A 41 -5.70 1.23 2.30
N PHE A 42 -6.39 0.16 2.64
CA PHE A 42 -6.94 -0.70 1.61
C PHE A 42 -8.19 -1.42 2.08
N GLU A 43 -9.00 -1.79 1.09
CA GLU A 43 -10.22 -2.56 1.27
C GLU A 43 -10.05 -3.87 0.52
N GLY A 44 -10.35 -4.98 1.18
CA GLY A 44 -10.21 -6.28 0.57
C GLY A 44 -10.80 -7.38 1.44
N ALA A 45 -10.52 -8.63 1.04
CA ALA A 45 -11.05 -9.79 1.75
C ALA A 45 -10.46 -9.89 3.15
N ALA A 46 -11.34 -10.03 4.15
CA ALA A 46 -10.92 -10.28 5.53
C ALA A 46 -10.03 -11.52 5.58
N GLY A 47 -9.01 -11.48 6.42
CA GLY A 47 -8.06 -12.59 6.55
C GLY A 47 -6.89 -12.55 5.59
N THR A 48 -6.87 -11.65 4.62
CA THR A 48 -5.72 -11.45 3.73
C THR A 48 -4.52 -10.98 4.55
N THR A 49 -3.39 -11.67 4.42
CA THR A 49 -2.18 -11.34 5.17
C THR A 49 -1.22 -10.53 4.31
N PHE A 50 -0.48 -9.64 4.97
CA PHE A 50 0.46 -8.76 4.29
C PHE A 50 1.59 -8.34 5.22
N THR A 51 2.66 -7.80 4.63
CA THR A 51 3.83 -7.31 5.35
C THR A 51 4.07 -5.85 5.00
N LEU A 52 4.17 -5.00 6.02
CA LEU A 52 4.50 -3.59 5.86
C LEU A 52 5.96 -3.36 6.21
N ASN A 53 6.67 -2.61 5.34
CA ASN A 53 8.05 -2.16 5.59
C ASN A 53 9.00 -3.29 5.99
N ASN A 54 8.80 -4.49 5.44
CA ASN A 54 9.63 -5.67 5.71
C ASN A 54 9.68 -6.06 7.19
N GLN A 55 8.64 -5.77 7.96
CA GLN A 55 8.55 -6.16 9.35
C GLN A 55 8.48 -7.68 9.48
N GLU A 56 8.96 -8.22 10.60
CA GLU A 56 8.93 -9.65 10.85
C GLU A 56 7.51 -10.18 10.99
N ASP A 57 6.67 -9.44 11.68
CA ASP A 57 5.30 -9.85 11.93
C ASP A 57 4.39 -9.49 10.76
N LYS A 58 3.66 -10.49 10.28
CA LYS A 58 2.65 -10.27 9.27
C LYS A 58 1.39 -9.71 9.89
N MET A 59 0.69 -8.90 9.13
CA MET A 59 -0.58 -8.33 9.52
C MET A 59 -1.70 -8.95 8.69
N MET A 60 -2.93 -8.74 9.12
CA MET A 60 -4.09 -9.34 8.47
C MET A 60 -5.21 -8.31 8.37
N ILE A 61 -5.92 -8.33 7.24
CA ILE A 61 -7.10 -7.49 7.07
C ILE A 61 -8.17 -7.97 8.04
N PRO A 62 -8.69 -7.09 8.91
CA PRO A 62 -9.68 -7.48 9.89
C PRO A 62 -11.05 -7.81 9.28
N ASN A 63 -11.97 -8.28 10.09
CA ASN A 63 -13.28 -8.74 9.63
C ASN A 63 -14.11 -7.67 8.93
N CYS A 64 -13.84 -6.40 9.19
CA CYS A 64 -14.53 -5.32 8.47
C CYS A 64 -14.06 -5.14 7.03
N GLY A 65 -12.98 -5.81 6.62
CA GLY A 65 -12.46 -5.70 5.26
C GLY A 65 -11.63 -4.46 4.98
N HIS A 66 -11.32 -3.68 5.99
CA HIS A 66 -10.55 -2.43 5.83
C HIS A 66 -9.33 -2.43 6.72
N PHE A 67 -8.25 -1.84 6.20
CA PHE A 67 -7.04 -1.58 6.97
C PHE A 67 -6.53 -0.19 6.61
N ILE A 68 -6.07 0.55 7.62
CA ILE A 68 -5.39 1.83 7.41
C ILE A 68 -4.13 1.87 8.28
N THR A 69 -3.07 2.49 7.74
CA THR A 69 -1.86 2.68 8.52
C THR A 69 -2.11 3.72 9.61
N PRO A 70 -1.55 3.48 10.81
CA PRO A 70 -1.79 4.39 11.91
C PRO A 70 -1.12 5.74 11.71
N HIS A 71 -1.69 6.74 12.32
CA HIS A 71 -1.14 8.08 12.43
C HIS A 71 -0.42 8.21 13.77
N TYR A 72 0.86 8.56 13.74
CA TYR A 72 1.67 8.69 14.95
C TYR A 72 2.05 10.14 15.18
N GLY A 73 1.58 10.72 16.30
CA GLY A 73 1.96 12.04 16.69
C GLY A 73 1.74 13.08 15.60
N ASP A 74 2.81 13.70 15.12
CA ASP A 74 2.74 14.77 14.13
C ASP A 74 2.75 14.33 12.68
N GLY A 75 2.74 13.01 12.42
CA GLY A 75 2.82 12.53 11.05
C GLY A 75 2.27 11.15 10.84
N TYR A 76 2.27 10.75 9.58
CA TYR A 76 1.86 9.41 9.17
C TYR A 76 3.08 8.48 9.16
N MET A 77 2.81 7.18 9.31
CA MET A 77 3.83 6.17 9.11
C MET A 77 4.28 6.20 7.64
N LYS A 78 5.58 6.32 7.41
CA LYS A 78 6.13 6.27 6.06
C LYS A 78 6.14 4.83 5.56
N ILE A 79 5.56 4.61 4.38
CA ILE A 79 5.43 3.28 3.79
C ILE A 79 6.35 3.18 2.58
N HIS A 80 7.35 2.31 2.67
CA HIS A 80 8.26 2.04 1.55
C HIS A 80 8.10 0.63 0.99
N SER A 81 7.35 -0.23 1.67
CA SER A 81 7.12 -1.60 1.22
C SER A 81 5.79 -2.11 1.73
N LEU A 82 5.01 -2.70 0.84
CA LEU A 82 3.76 -3.41 1.18
C LEU A 82 3.68 -4.63 0.28
N VAL A 83 3.68 -5.82 0.89
CA VAL A 83 3.66 -7.08 0.16
C VAL A 83 2.52 -7.94 0.67
N PHE A 84 1.66 -8.39 -0.23
CA PHE A 84 0.60 -9.34 0.10
C PHE A 84 1.09 -10.77 -0.11
N ASP A 85 0.63 -11.70 0.73
CA ASP A 85 1.00 -13.12 0.61
C ASP A 85 0.26 -13.82 -0.51
N ASN A 86 -0.91 -13.31 -0.88
CA ASN A 86 -1.73 -13.84 -1.98
C ASN A 86 -2.11 -12.67 -2.90
N ASP A 87 -2.58 -12.99 -4.10
CA ASP A 87 -3.01 -11.95 -5.03
C ASP A 87 -4.09 -11.09 -4.40
N PHE A 88 -3.90 -9.79 -4.44
CA PHE A 88 -4.82 -8.82 -3.88
C PHE A 88 -5.57 -8.11 -5.00
N THR A 89 -6.89 -8.07 -4.92
CA THR A 89 -7.74 -7.47 -5.95
C THR A 89 -8.59 -6.30 -5.45
N GLY A 90 -8.40 -5.89 -4.20
CA GLY A 90 -9.16 -4.78 -3.62
C GLY A 90 -8.64 -3.40 -4.04
N ASN A 91 -9.16 -2.39 -3.39
CA ASN A 91 -8.74 -1.01 -3.62
C ASN A 91 -7.67 -0.60 -2.61
N ILE A 92 -6.67 0.13 -3.08
CA ILE A 92 -5.59 0.66 -2.26
C ILE A 92 -5.63 2.18 -2.34
N TYR A 93 -5.69 2.84 -1.18
CA TYR A 93 -5.69 4.30 -1.08
C TYR A 93 -4.36 4.75 -0.50
N TYR A 94 -3.80 5.82 -1.03
CA TYR A 94 -2.49 6.30 -0.57
C TYR A 94 -2.38 7.81 -0.68
N ILE A 95 -1.40 8.35 0.05
CA ILE A 95 -1.06 9.77 0.02
C ILE A 95 0.42 9.89 -0.35
N ILE A 96 0.72 10.77 -1.26
CA ILE A 96 2.10 11.11 -1.64
C ILE A 96 2.38 12.59 -1.46
#